data_a8d38ef15fcd92426bfa983b45fcbad7
#
_entry.id   a8d38ef15fcd92426bfa983b45fcbad7
#
_cell.length_a   1.000
_cell.length_b   1.000
_cell.length_c   1.000
_cell.angle_alpha   90.00
_cell.angle_beta   90.00
_cell.angle_gamma   90.00
#
_symmetry.space_group_name_H-M   'P 1'
#
loop_
_entity.id
_entity.type
_entity.pdbx_description
1 polymer ?
#
loop_
_entity_poly.entity_id
_entity_poly.type
_entity_poly.pdbx_seq_one_letter_code
_entity_poly.pdbx_strand_id
1 'polypeptide(L)'
;SQLMFLQSIISPWLAENLINAYPNVVNDVANGTLKEIDYDLVKGVREFTWNKIKEKIINNYLISDIITMLKPLGVTYTMIKKLLFDEPNPVLLKQQLEDNPYLLTKINGLGFKKVDNLALKLKPEFINSTERLVAFIKYYFTDLGDSKGHTWCSVKILKSAISNNVPECVDKVDWLLENNEFLHIEDDKVGLKYYYDIEMQIYNLLLEKSK
;
A
#
# COMPACT_ATOMS: atom_id res chain seq x y z
N SER A 1 11.33 0.75 -25.54
CA SER A 1 11.11 1.99 -26.30
C SER A 1 9.77 2.63 -25.93
N GLN A 2 9.60 3.93 -26.17
CA GLN A 2 8.34 4.64 -25.92
C GLN A 2 7.20 4.08 -26.78
N LEU A 3 7.47 3.66 -28.02
CA LEU A 3 6.48 3.03 -28.88
C LEU A 3 5.92 1.74 -28.27
N MET A 4 6.77 0.87 -27.77
CA MET A 4 6.34 -0.37 -27.11
C MET A 4 5.49 -0.09 -25.86
N PHE A 5 5.85 0.90 -25.08
CA PHE A 5 5.06 1.33 -23.93
C PHE A 5 3.66 1.82 -24.37
N LEU A 6 3.59 2.70 -25.35
CA LEU A 6 2.31 3.19 -25.89
C LEU A 6 1.44 2.06 -26.47
N GLN A 7 2.04 1.12 -27.19
CA GLN A 7 1.32 -0.03 -27.76
C GLN A 7 0.72 -0.95 -26.69
N SER A 8 1.24 -0.90 -25.46
CA SER A 8 0.69 -1.65 -24.32
C SER A 8 -0.54 -0.99 -23.68
N ILE A 9 -0.78 0.29 -23.94
CA ILE A 9 -1.86 1.07 -23.29
C ILE A 9 -2.90 1.63 -24.26
N ILE A 10 -2.56 1.80 -25.55
CA ILE A 10 -3.46 2.25 -26.60
C ILE A 10 -3.31 1.34 -27.84
N SER A 11 -4.20 1.50 -28.82
CA SER A 11 -4.08 0.70 -30.04
C SER A 11 -2.75 0.94 -30.76
N PRO A 12 -2.17 -0.10 -31.41
CA PRO A 12 -0.89 0.04 -32.13
C PRO A 12 -0.92 1.16 -33.18
N TRP A 13 -2.01 1.30 -33.90
CA TRP A 13 -2.18 2.33 -34.92
C TRP A 13 -2.13 3.75 -34.36
N LEU A 14 -2.84 4.01 -33.24
CA LEU A 14 -2.77 5.31 -32.56
C LEU A 14 -1.39 5.57 -31.99
N ALA A 15 -0.74 4.55 -31.41
CA ALA A 15 0.60 4.66 -30.86
C ALA A 15 1.63 5.08 -31.92
N GLU A 16 1.58 4.46 -33.11
CA GLU A 16 2.45 4.82 -34.25
C GLU A 16 2.21 6.24 -34.70
N ASN A 17 0.95 6.64 -34.89
CA ASN A 17 0.61 8.00 -35.33
C ASN A 17 1.11 9.05 -34.32
N LEU A 18 0.95 8.78 -33.02
CA LEU A 18 1.36 9.69 -31.96
C LEU A 18 2.89 9.81 -31.89
N ILE A 19 3.61 8.69 -31.93
CA ILE A 19 5.10 8.67 -31.89
C ILE A 19 5.70 9.32 -33.14
N ASN A 20 5.10 9.16 -34.31
CA ASN A 20 5.59 9.79 -35.52
C ASN A 20 5.53 11.32 -35.45
N ALA A 21 4.48 11.87 -34.84
CA ALA A 21 4.35 13.31 -34.62
C ALA A 21 5.10 13.83 -33.41
N TYR A 22 5.13 13.04 -32.33
CA TYR A 22 5.74 13.39 -31.05
C TYR A 22 6.62 12.25 -30.54
N PRO A 23 7.88 12.12 -30.99
CA PRO A 23 8.75 10.98 -30.67
C PRO A 23 9.02 10.76 -29.20
N ASN A 24 8.97 11.81 -28.38
CA ASN A 24 9.22 11.78 -26.94
C ASN A 24 7.94 11.93 -26.10
N VAL A 25 6.77 11.65 -26.69
CA VAL A 25 5.47 11.91 -26.06
C VAL A 25 5.33 11.31 -24.66
N VAL A 26 5.79 10.09 -24.44
CA VAL A 26 5.66 9.41 -23.12
C VAL A 26 6.45 10.18 -22.05
N ASN A 27 7.70 10.48 -22.32
CA ASN A 27 8.55 11.22 -21.39
C ASN A 27 8.04 12.65 -21.18
N ASP A 28 7.65 13.32 -22.26
CA ASP A 28 7.19 14.71 -22.22
C ASP A 28 5.87 14.85 -21.46
N VAL A 29 4.96 13.89 -21.62
CA VAL A 29 3.71 13.83 -20.83
C VAL A 29 4.01 13.51 -19.37
N ALA A 30 4.85 12.51 -19.10
CA ALA A 30 5.22 12.11 -17.72
C ALA A 30 5.92 13.25 -16.95
N ASN A 31 6.74 14.03 -17.65
CA ASN A 31 7.45 15.18 -17.07
C ASN A 31 6.61 16.48 -17.02
N GLY A 32 5.40 16.45 -17.60
CA GLY A 32 4.52 17.63 -17.68
C GLY A 32 4.96 18.69 -18.68
N THR A 33 5.90 18.38 -19.59
CA THR A 33 6.40 19.33 -20.60
C THR A 33 5.52 19.37 -21.85
N LEU A 34 4.73 18.32 -22.14
CA LEU A 34 3.76 18.26 -23.23
C LEU A 34 2.35 18.18 -22.65
N LYS A 35 1.64 19.31 -22.65
CA LYS A 35 0.27 19.40 -22.13
C LYS A 35 -0.77 19.28 -23.24
N GLU A 36 -0.52 19.90 -24.37
CA GLU A 36 -1.42 19.92 -25.53
C GLU A 36 -0.64 19.56 -26.79
N ILE A 37 -1.36 18.99 -27.77
CA ILE A 37 -0.82 18.62 -29.07
C ILE A 37 -1.60 19.30 -30.18
N ASP A 38 -0.98 19.37 -31.36
CA ASP A 38 -1.67 19.75 -32.59
C ASP A 38 -2.42 18.53 -33.17
N TYR A 39 -3.74 18.53 -33.05
CA TYR A 39 -4.58 17.42 -33.51
C TYR A 39 -4.55 17.20 -35.02
N ASP A 40 -4.13 18.20 -35.78
CA ASP A 40 -3.96 18.04 -37.24
C ASP A 40 -2.74 17.18 -37.59
N LEU A 41 -1.78 17.08 -36.69
CA LEU A 41 -0.60 16.23 -36.86
C LEU A 41 -0.82 14.77 -36.47
N VAL A 42 -1.86 14.45 -35.70
CA VAL A 42 -2.11 13.09 -35.19
C VAL A 42 -3.48 12.60 -35.57
N LYS A 43 -3.52 11.81 -36.63
CA LYS A 43 -4.78 11.21 -37.11
C LYS A 43 -5.41 10.31 -36.06
N GLY A 44 -6.71 10.49 -35.81
CA GLY A 44 -7.49 9.70 -34.87
C GLY A 44 -7.45 10.23 -33.44
N VAL A 45 -6.75 11.35 -33.16
CA VAL A 45 -6.69 11.98 -31.86
C VAL A 45 -7.37 13.34 -31.90
N ARG A 46 -8.27 13.57 -30.96
CA ARG A 46 -8.90 14.86 -30.63
C ARG A 46 -8.80 15.08 -29.12
N GLU A 47 -9.31 16.19 -28.63
CA GLU A 47 -9.17 16.59 -27.21
C GLU A 47 -9.57 15.48 -26.22
N PHE A 48 -10.73 14.86 -26.43
CA PHE A 48 -11.18 13.77 -25.54
C PHE A 48 -10.23 12.57 -25.54
N THR A 49 -9.82 12.13 -26.72
CA THR A 49 -8.88 11.00 -26.87
C THR A 49 -7.51 11.35 -26.30
N TRP A 50 -7.03 12.58 -26.56
CA TRP A 50 -5.77 13.05 -26.01
C TRP A 50 -5.75 13.08 -24.48
N ASN A 51 -6.81 13.58 -23.84
CA ASN A 51 -6.92 13.60 -22.40
C ASN A 51 -6.90 12.19 -21.81
N LYS A 52 -7.56 11.23 -22.45
CA LYS A 52 -7.51 9.82 -22.06
C LYS A 52 -6.12 9.20 -22.24
N ILE A 53 -5.44 9.51 -23.32
CA ILE A 53 -4.06 9.04 -23.55
C ILE A 53 -3.12 9.59 -22.50
N LYS A 54 -3.18 10.88 -22.18
CA LYS A 54 -2.38 11.49 -21.13
C LYS A 54 -2.61 10.80 -19.79
N GLU A 55 -3.85 10.58 -19.40
CA GLU A 55 -4.20 9.90 -18.14
C GLU A 55 -3.61 8.49 -18.10
N LYS A 56 -3.74 7.72 -19.18
CA LYS A 56 -3.15 6.37 -19.27
C LYS A 56 -1.63 6.37 -19.18
N ILE A 57 -0.96 7.31 -19.85
CA ILE A 57 0.50 7.46 -19.77
C ILE A 57 0.93 7.75 -18.34
N ILE A 58 0.34 8.74 -17.71
CA ILE A 58 0.69 9.15 -16.35
C ILE A 58 0.44 8.01 -15.37
N ASN A 59 -0.71 7.36 -15.41
CA ASN A 59 -1.07 6.28 -14.49
C ASN A 59 -0.13 5.07 -14.62
N ASN A 60 0.17 4.65 -15.84
CA ASN A 60 1.09 3.53 -16.08
C ASN A 60 2.53 3.87 -15.73
N TYR A 61 2.96 5.09 -15.97
CA TYR A 61 4.28 5.56 -15.55
C TYR A 61 4.43 5.53 -14.04
N LEU A 62 3.43 6.01 -13.30
CA LEU A 62 3.43 6.00 -11.83
C LEU A 62 3.40 4.59 -11.24
N ILE A 63 2.64 3.67 -11.83
CA ILE A 63 2.64 2.25 -11.43
C ILE A 63 4.04 1.65 -11.64
N SER A 64 4.67 1.91 -12.77
CA SER A 64 6.04 1.49 -13.04
C SER A 64 7.04 2.08 -12.04
N ASP A 65 6.88 3.33 -11.67
CA ASP A 65 7.71 4.03 -10.69
C ASP A 65 7.56 3.39 -9.29
N ILE A 66 6.33 3.10 -8.88
CA ILE A 66 6.05 2.39 -7.62
C ILE A 66 6.71 0.99 -7.62
N ILE A 67 6.57 0.23 -8.70
CA ILE A 67 7.18 -1.11 -8.82
C ILE A 67 8.70 -1.01 -8.75
N THR A 68 9.30 -0.03 -9.42
CA THR A 68 10.75 0.21 -9.40
C THR A 68 11.25 0.54 -8.00
N MET A 69 10.52 1.39 -7.27
CA MET A 69 10.83 1.73 -5.87
C MET A 69 10.78 0.49 -4.96
N LEU A 70 9.85 -0.43 -5.22
CA LEU A 70 9.61 -1.63 -4.41
C LEU A 70 10.38 -2.87 -4.91
N LYS A 71 11.15 -2.74 -5.99
CA LYS A 71 11.93 -3.83 -6.57
C LYS A 71 12.87 -4.53 -5.57
N PRO A 72 13.52 -3.83 -4.63
CA PRO A 72 14.36 -4.48 -3.62
C PRO A 72 13.61 -5.49 -2.74
N LEU A 73 12.28 -5.36 -2.61
CA LEU A 73 11.41 -6.30 -1.89
C LEU A 73 10.93 -7.47 -2.77
N GLY A 74 11.31 -7.51 -4.05
CA GLY A 74 10.79 -8.48 -5.00
C GLY A 74 9.33 -8.25 -5.41
N VAL A 75 8.83 -7.02 -5.28
CA VAL A 75 7.44 -6.68 -5.61
C VAL A 75 7.26 -6.62 -7.13
N THR A 76 6.22 -7.29 -7.60
CA THR A 76 5.78 -7.31 -8.99
C THR A 76 4.44 -6.58 -9.14
N TYR A 77 4.05 -6.30 -10.39
CA TYR A 77 2.73 -5.73 -10.69
C TYR A 77 1.59 -6.59 -10.13
N THR A 78 1.70 -7.92 -10.24
CA THR A 78 0.69 -8.85 -9.72
C THR A 78 0.50 -8.71 -8.20
N MET A 79 1.59 -8.52 -7.46
CA MET A 79 1.53 -8.33 -6.00
C MET A 79 0.90 -6.99 -5.63
N ILE A 80 1.11 -5.94 -6.41
CA ILE A 80 0.57 -4.59 -6.20
C ILE A 80 -0.92 -4.48 -6.52
N LYS A 81 -1.48 -5.39 -7.30
CA LYS A 81 -2.91 -5.37 -7.68
C LYS A 81 -3.86 -5.21 -6.50
N LYS A 82 -3.54 -5.81 -5.36
CA LYS A 82 -4.36 -5.69 -4.14
C LYS A 82 -4.41 -4.25 -3.64
N LEU A 83 -3.28 -3.54 -3.66
CA LEU A 83 -3.23 -2.14 -3.27
C LEU A 83 -3.95 -1.24 -4.28
N LEU A 84 -3.81 -1.54 -5.58
CA LEU A 84 -4.52 -0.84 -6.66
C LEU A 84 -6.03 -1.13 -6.65
N PHE A 85 -6.45 -2.25 -6.10
CA PHE A 85 -7.87 -2.53 -5.88
C PHE A 85 -8.46 -1.62 -4.79
N ASP A 86 -7.74 -1.42 -3.68
CA ASP A 86 -8.16 -0.55 -2.58
C ASP A 86 -8.06 0.93 -2.97
N GLU A 87 -7.00 1.32 -3.70
CA GLU A 87 -6.79 2.68 -4.22
C GLU A 87 -6.41 2.61 -5.71
N PRO A 88 -7.39 2.71 -6.63
CA PRO A 88 -7.14 2.61 -8.07
C PRO A 88 -6.34 3.76 -8.67
N ASN A 89 -6.28 4.91 -8.00
CA ASN A 89 -5.53 6.07 -8.48
C ASN A 89 -4.05 5.93 -8.10
N PRO A 90 -3.12 5.74 -9.08
CA PRO A 90 -1.71 5.54 -8.77
C PRO A 90 -1.04 6.74 -8.10
N VAL A 91 -1.51 7.95 -8.33
CA VAL A 91 -1.00 9.17 -7.67
C VAL A 91 -1.27 9.11 -6.18
N LEU A 92 -2.53 8.80 -5.82
CA LEU A 92 -2.96 8.68 -4.43
C LEU A 92 -2.29 7.48 -3.75
N LEU A 93 -2.19 6.35 -4.45
CA LEU A 93 -1.51 5.17 -3.92
C LEU A 93 -0.04 5.47 -3.60
N LYS A 94 0.68 6.11 -4.51
CA LYS A 94 2.07 6.51 -4.27
C LYS A 94 2.19 7.42 -3.06
N GLN A 95 1.32 8.42 -2.95
CA GLN A 95 1.30 9.32 -1.80
C GLN A 95 1.01 8.57 -0.49
N GLN A 96 0.02 7.67 -0.48
CA GLN A 96 -0.29 6.85 0.68
C GLN A 96 0.90 5.98 1.12
N LEU A 97 1.63 5.40 0.16
CA LEU A 97 2.83 4.60 0.45
C LEU A 97 4.00 5.46 0.97
N GLU A 98 4.12 6.68 0.48
CA GLU A 98 5.11 7.65 0.99
C GLU A 98 4.76 8.12 2.41
N ASP A 99 3.48 8.32 2.70
CA ASP A 99 2.99 8.72 4.01
C ASP A 99 3.04 7.57 5.02
N ASN A 100 2.73 6.36 4.57
CA ASN A 100 2.76 5.16 5.40
C ASN A 100 3.24 3.92 4.62
N PRO A 101 4.54 3.65 4.57
CA PRO A 101 5.08 2.49 3.85
C PRO A 101 4.62 1.15 4.43
N TYR A 102 4.12 1.11 5.65
CA TYR A 102 3.62 -0.12 6.29
C TYR A 102 2.31 -0.63 5.67
N LEU A 103 1.67 0.13 4.78
CA LEU A 103 0.59 -0.37 3.92
C LEU A 103 1.03 -1.55 3.05
N LEU A 104 2.32 -1.67 2.75
CA LEU A 104 2.90 -2.80 2.02
C LEU A 104 2.74 -4.14 2.75
N THR A 105 2.51 -4.15 4.06
CA THR A 105 2.25 -5.38 4.81
C THR A 105 0.95 -6.08 4.41
N LYS A 106 0.05 -5.39 3.70
CA LYS A 106 -1.15 -5.99 3.09
C LYS A 106 -0.83 -6.94 1.93
N ILE A 107 0.36 -6.85 1.35
CA ILE A 107 0.80 -7.71 0.25
C ILE A 107 1.25 -9.06 0.83
N ASN A 108 0.69 -10.15 0.31
CA ASN A 108 1.10 -11.49 0.70
C ASN A 108 2.60 -11.72 0.43
N GLY A 109 3.31 -12.25 1.41
CA GLY A 109 4.76 -12.48 1.32
C GLY A 109 5.62 -11.29 1.76
N LEU A 110 5.03 -10.12 2.06
CA LEU A 110 5.73 -8.97 2.63
C LEU A 110 5.37 -8.83 4.12
N GLY A 111 6.10 -9.53 4.98
CA GLY A 111 5.94 -9.38 6.42
C GLY A 111 6.52 -8.07 6.96
N PHE A 112 6.17 -7.76 8.22
CA PHE A 112 6.60 -6.54 8.90
C PHE A 112 8.11 -6.29 8.78
N LYS A 113 8.96 -7.30 9.00
CA LYS A 113 10.41 -7.12 9.01
C LYS A 113 10.97 -6.62 7.68
N LYS A 114 10.48 -7.17 6.55
CA LYS A 114 10.91 -6.73 5.21
C LYS A 114 10.45 -5.30 4.92
N VAL A 115 9.21 -4.99 5.24
CA VAL A 115 8.64 -3.65 5.04
C VAL A 115 9.32 -2.64 5.95
N ASP A 116 9.58 -2.97 7.22
CA ASP A 116 10.27 -2.12 8.18
C ASP A 116 11.68 -1.75 7.72
N ASN A 117 12.44 -2.73 7.23
CA ASN A 117 13.77 -2.48 6.68
C ASN A 117 13.74 -1.50 5.50
N LEU A 118 12.79 -1.63 4.59
CA LEU A 118 12.62 -0.69 3.49
C LEU A 118 12.19 0.69 3.98
N ALA A 119 11.19 0.74 4.86
CA ALA A 119 10.66 1.99 5.40
C ALA A 119 11.75 2.82 6.07
N LEU A 120 12.59 2.19 6.89
CA LEU A 120 13.68 2.87 7.59
C LEU A 120 14.84 3.28 6.68
N LYS A 121 15.05 2.58 5.55
CA LYS A 121 16.00 3.02 4.52
C LYS A 121 15.51 4.24 3.75
N LEU A 122 14.22 4.27 3.42
CA LEU A 122 13.63 5.38 2.66
C LEU A 122 13.40 6.60 3.53
N LYS A 123 12.94 6.41 4.75
CA LYS A 123 12.57 7.45 5.72
C LYS A 123 13.03 7.05 7.12
N PRO A 124 14.29 7.32 7.49
CA PRO A 124 14.81 6.96 8.83
C PRO A 124 14.02 7.55 9.99
N GLU A 125 13.29 8.65 9.76
CA GLU A 125 12.43 9.28 10.76
C GLU A 125 11.24 8.41 11.21
N PHE A 126 10.89 7.37 10.45
CA PHE A 126 9.86 6.42 10.86
C PHE A 126 10.25 5.52 12.03
N ILE A 127 11.51 5.56 12.47
CA ILE A 127 12.02 4.66 13.51
C ILE A 127 11.20 4.70 14.81
N ASN A 128 10.69 5.87 15.19
CA ASN A 128 9.82 6.05 16.37
C ASN A 128 8.39 6.45 16.01
N SER A 129 7.93 6.13 14.82
CA SER A 129 6.61 6.53 14.33
C SER A 129 5.48 5.69 14.94
N THR A 130 4.30 6.28 15.00
CA THR A 130 3.06 5.56 15.38
C THR A 130 2.73 4.50 14.36
N GLU A 131 2.94 4.76 13.06
CA GLU A 131 2.73 3.83 11.96
C GLU A 131 3.57 2.55 12.13
N ARG A 132 4.84 2.71 12.50
CA ARG A 132 5.72 1.58 12.80
C ARG A 132 5.20 0.75 13.97
N LEU A 133 4.82 1.40 15.06
CA LEU A 133 4.27 0.73 16.23
C LEU A 133 2.98 -0.02 15.93
N VAL A 134 2.04 0.60 15.23
CA VAL A 134 0.78 -0.04 14.81
C VAL A 134 1.06 -1.25 13.93
N ALA A 135 1.94 -1.13 12.95
CA ALA A 135 2.31 -2.23 12.07
C ALA A 135 2.95 -3.39 12.83
N PHE A 136 3.83 -3.11 13.80
CA PHE A 136 4.42 -4.13 14.65
C PHE A 136 3.38 -4.85 15.51
N ILE A 137 2.45 -4.13 16.12
CA ILE A 137 1.40 -4.73 16.97
C ILE A 137 0.51 -5.64 16.14
N LYS A 138 0.10 -5.21 14.95
CA LYS A 138 -0.67 -6.06 14.03
C LYS A 138 0.10 -7.33 13.65
N TYR A 139 1.38 -7.20 13.31
CA TYR A 139 2.26 -8.32 13.03
C TYR A 139 2.39 -9.27 14.22
N TYR A 140 2.53 -8.72 15.43
CA TYR A 140 2.63 -9.51 16.65
C TYR A 140 1.42 -10.43 16.84
N PHE A 141 0.21 -9.92 16.64
CA PHE A 141 -1.00 -10.70 16.82
C PHE A 141 -1.36 -11.60 15.64
N THR A 142 -0.95 -11.27 14.42
CA THR A 142 -1.25 -12.09 13.24
C THR A 142 -0.20 -13.15 12.99
N ASP A 143 1.05 -12.77 12.90
CA ASP A 143 2.13 -13.68 12.47
C ASP A 143 2.81 -14.38 13.65
N LEU A 144 3.03 -13.68 14.76
CA LEU A 144 3.62 -14.26 15.96
C LEU A 144 2.58 -14.95 16.83
N GLY A 145 1.36 -14.43 16.89
CA GLY A 145 0.25 -14.97 17.67
C GLY A 145 -0.32 -16.24 17.05
N ASP A 146 -0.54 -16.27 15.75
CA ASP A 146 -1.13 -17.42 15.04
C ASP A 146 -0.29 -18.69 15.19
N SER A 147 1.03 -18.57 15.25
CA SER A 147 1.92 -19.71 15.47
C SER A 147 1.73 -20.36 16.84
N LYS A 148 1.09 -19.68 17.80
CA LYS A 148 0.85 -20.13 19.17
C LYS A 148 -0.64 -20.29 19.50
N GLY A 149 -1.53 -20.07 18.55
CA GLY A 149 -2.99 -20.17 18.74
C GLY A 149 -3.60 -19.14 19.69
N HIS A 150 -2.88 -18.05 20.00
CA HIS A 150 -3.37 -16.99 20.87
C HIS A 150 -3.71 -15.72 20.10
N THR A 151 -4.95 -15.25 20.26
CA THR A 151 -5.44 -14.00 19.65
C THR A 151 -5.36 -12.81 20.60
N TRP A 152 -4.90 -13.01 21.81
CA TRP A 152 -4.76 -12.00 22.85
C TRP A 152 -3.60 -12.33 23.79
N CYS A 153 -3.10 -11.31 24.51
CA CYS A 153 -2.10 -11.46 25.55
C CYS A 153 -2.32 -10.41 26.66
N SER A 154 -1.55 -10.48 27.74
CA SER A 154 -1.55 -9.40 28.71
C SER A 154 -0.87 -8.15 28.14
N VAL A 155 -1.31 -6.97 28.59
CA VAL A 155 -0.69 -5.68 28.22
C VAL A 155 0.81 -5.69 28.52
N LYS A 156 1.21 -6.29 29.64
CA LYS A 156 2.62 -6.42 30.03
C LYS A 156 3.44 -7.22 29.00
N ILE A 157 2.89 -8.32 28.50
CA ILE A 157 3.56 -9.14 27.48
C ILE A 157 3.70 -8.37 26.17
N LEU A 158 2.66 -7.65 25.74
CA LEU A 158 2.73 -6.81 24.55
C LEU A 158 3.80 -5.72 24.71
N LYS A 159 3.84 -5.01 25.83
CA LYS A 159 4.86 -3.99 26.10
C LYS A 159 6.26 -4.57 26.06
N SER A 160 6.46 -5.78 26.59
CA SER A 160 7.75 -6.47 26.54
C SER A 160 8.14 -6.82 25.09
N ALA A 161 7.21 -7.31 24.29
CA ALA A 161 7.46 -7.59 22.88
C ALA A 161 7.83 -6.32 22.08
N ILE A 162 7.18 -5.20 22.36
CA ILE A 162 7.49 -3.90 21.74
C ILE A 162 8.89 -3.45 22.15
N SER A 163 9.24 -3.52 23.44
CA SER A 163 10.58 -3.17 23.93
C SER A 163 11.69 -4.00 23.29
N ASN A 164 11.42 -5.27 23.01
CA ASN A 164 12.41 -6.18 22.42
C ASN A 164 12.55 -6.02 20.89
N ASN A 165 11.52 -5.57 20.19
CA ASN A 165 11.50 -5.56 18.72
C ASN A 165 11.52 -4.16 18.11
N VAL A 166 10.84 -3.20 18.72
CA VAL A 166 10.75 -1.80 18.27
C VAL A 166 10.95 -0.85 19.47
N PRO A 167 12.10 -0.92 20.16
CA PRO A 167 12.33 -0.18 21.41
C PRO A 167 12.18 1.33 21.25
N GLU A 168 12.40 1.87 20.06
CA GLU A 168 12.28 3.29 19.77
C GLU A 168 10.83 3.79 19.85
N CYS A 169 9.85 2.88 19.83
CA CYS A 169 8.42 3.22 19.89
C CYS A 169 7.82 3.09 21.29
N VAL A 170 8.61 2.71 22.30
CA VAL A 170 8.12 2.39 23.67
C VAL A 170 7.39 3.57 24.31
N ASP A 171 7.85 4.78 24.10
CA ASP A 171 7.26 6.00 24.64
C ASP A 171 5.85 6.29 24.11
N LYS A 172 5.45 5.69 22.99
CA LYS A 172 4.14 5.87 22.36
C LYS A 172 3.12 4.80 22.75
N VAL A 173 3.53 3.76 23.43
CA VAL A 173 2.67 2.59 23.69
C VAL A 173 1.47 2.96 24.54
N ASP A 174 1.65 3.66 25.65
CA ASP A 174 0.55 4.03 26.55
C ASP A 174 -0.46 4.93 25.85
N TRP A 175 0.02 5.93 25.13
CA TRP A 175 -0.84 6.80 24.33
C TRP A 175 -1.62 6.00 23.28
N LEU A 176 -0.96 5.08 22.56
CA LEU A 176 -1.60 4.26 21.54
C LEU A 176 -2.67 3.34 22.12
N LEU A 177 -2.42 2.71 23.27
CA LEU A 177 -3.40 1.84 23.91
C LEU A 177 -4.68 2.58 24.30
N GLU A 178 -4.56 3.86 24.64
CA GLU A 178 -5.70 4.72 24.97
C GLU A 178 -6.39 5.33 23.72
N ASN A 179 -5.66 5.49 22.61
CA ASN A 179 -6.10 6.25 21.44
C ASN A 179 -6.01 5.39 20.16
N ASN A 180 -6.68 4.26 20.12
CA ASN A 180 -6.69 3.40 18.93
C ASN A 180 -8.09 2.87 18.64
N GLU A 181 -8.30 2.42 17.42
CA GLU A 181 -9.56 1.82 16.95
C GLU A 181 -9.40 0.34 16.55
N PHE A 182 -8.19 -0.21 16.58
CA PHE A 182 -7.90 -1.55 16.07
C PHE A 182 -7.65 -2.60 17.17
N LEU A 183 -7.48 -2.18 18.43
CA LEU A 183 -7.29 -3.05 19.58
C LEU A 183 -8.56 -3.15 20.41
N HIS A 184 -8.80 -4.34 20.94
CA HIS A 184 -9.75 -4.55 22.02
C HIS A 184 -8.97 -4.78 23.32
N ILE A 185 -9.26 -3.97 24.33
CA ILE A 185 -8.61 -4.04 25.65
C ILE A 185 -9.69 -4.26 26.69
N GLU A 186 -9.54 -5.33 27.47
CA GLU A 186 -10.46 -5.69 28.56
C GLU A 186 -9.64 -6.11 29.75
N ASP A 187 -9.75 -5.37 30.86
CA ASP A 187 -8.90 -5.48 32.04
C ASP A 187 -7.42 -5.39 31.65
N ASP A 188 -6.63 -6.44 31.86
CA ASP A 188 -5.21 -6.51 31.52
C ASP A 188 -4.93 -7.25 30.20
N LYS A 189 -5.98 -7.59 29.44
CA LYS A 189 -5.87 -8.34 28.19
C LYS A 189 -6.03 -7.43 26.98
N VAL A 190 -5.23 -7.67 25.96
CA VAL A 190 -5.25 -6.93 24.70
C VAL A 190 -5.16 -7.88 23.52
N GLY A 191 -5.90 -7.59 22.48
CA GLY A 191 -5.89 -8.31 21.21
C GLY A 191 -6.40 -7.42 20.09
N LEU A 192 -6.38 -7.93 18.84
CA LEU A 192 -6.97 -7.23 17.72
C LEU A 192 -8.50 -7.24 17.84
N LYS A 193 -9.11 -6.08 17.72
CA LYS A 193 -10.57 -5.92 17.71
C LYS A 193 -11.23 -6.79 16.65
N TYR A 194 -10.60 -6.96 15.50
CA TYR A 194 -11.07 -7.81 14.43
C TYR A 194 -11.32 -9.26 14.89
N TYR A 195 -10.40 -9.88 15.63
CA TYR A 195 -10.58 -11.24 16.16
C TYR A 195 -11.62 -11.29 17.27
N TYR A 196 -11.64 -10.31 18.13
CA TYR A 196 -12.67 -10.20 19.17
C TYR A 196 -14.07 -10.14 18.57
N ASP A 197 -14.28 -9.32 17.55
CA ASP A 197 -15.57 -9.14 16.88
C ASP A 197 -16.01 -10.45 16.20
N ILE A 198 -15.10 -11.21 15.58
CA ILE A 198 -15.39 -12.52 15.01
C ILE A 198 -15.80 -13.53 16.10
N GLU A 199 -15.06 -13.62 17.18
CA GLU A 199 -15.36 -14.51 18.30
C GLU A 199 -16.75 -14.19 18.91
N MET A 200 -17.11 -12.92 19.05
CA MET A 200 -18.42 -12.50 19.51
C MET A 200 -19.53 -12.86 18.52
N GLN A 201 -19.31 -12.73 17.23
CA GLN A 201 -20.27 -13.17 16.21
C GLN A 201 -20.53 -14.67 16.28
N ILE A 202 -19.50 -15.49 16.41
CA ILE A 202 -19.60 -16.93 16.56
C ILE A 202 -20.37 -17.29 17.84
N TYR A 203 -20.03 -16.66 18.95
CA TYR A 203 -20.72 -16.86 20.22
C TYR A 203 -22.21 -16.56 20.14
N ASN A 204 -22.59 -15.44 19.53
CA ASN A 204 -24.00 -15.06 19.35
C ASN A 204 -24.75 -16.04 18.44
N LEU A 205 -24.13 -16.52 17.36
CA LEU A 205 -24.72 -17.55 16.48
C LEU A 205 -24.94 -18.88 17.22
N LEU A 206 -24.02 -19.28 18.10
CA LEU A 206 -24.17 -20.48 18.90
C LEU A 206 -25.30 -20.34 19.94
N LEU A 207 -25.45 -19.16 20.55
CA LEU A 207 -26.57 -18.88 21.46
C LEU A 207 -27.92 -18.94 20.75
N GLU A 208 -28.05 -18.40 19.54
CA GLU A 208 -29.27 -18.47 18.75
C GLU A 208 -29.66 -19.89 18.39
N LYS A 209 -28.69 -20.75 18.08
CA LYS A 209 -28.93 -22.18 17.77
C LYS A 209 -29.30 -23.02 19.00
N SER A 210 -28.98 -22.56 20.21
CA SER A 210 -29.28 -23.28 21.45
C SER A 210 -30.68 -22.96 22.02
N LYS A 211 -31.41 -22.01 21.42
CA LYS A 211 -32.82 -21.68 21.72
C LYS A 211 -33.75 -22.47 20.82
#